data_a47da0e9cacc4142e3aafee9ff6308c0
#
_entry.id   a47da0e9cacc4142e3aafee9ff6308c0
#
_cell.length_a   1.000
_cell.length_b   1.000
_cell.length_c   1.000
_cell.angle_alpha   90.00
_cell.angle_beta   90.00
_cell.angle_gamma   90.00
#
_symmetry.space_group_name_H-M   'P 1'
#
loop_
_entity.id
_entity.type
_entity.pdbx_description
1 polymer ?
#
loop_
_entity_poly.entity_id
_entity_poly.type
_entity_poly.pdbx_seq_one_letter_code
_entity_poly.pdbx_strand_id
1 'polypeptide(L)'
;MATIHIVGAGVAGLSAAVSLTYAGRKTVLYESSNHAGGRCRSFHDTTLDRMIDNGNHLLLSGNTAVMNYLRIIGAENSLVGPENPAFHFFDLTTLERWCVRPNLGRFPWWIFSKKNRVPGSSAIDYLEAIKLATATPETLVTDVFKPQGPLFKRYWEPLAVSVLNTPADEAAAKLLWPVLLETFGRGGKYSRPLIAKIGLSNSFIDPALSYLGNAGAKIQFGARLRSVRKSKDGCTLSALNFTDGDVELGNDDTVILALPAPVLGDILKGMPSPQLHYPIVNVHFRLNAPLDSEEAINFMGVVGGTVDWLFVRDDIISVTVSAARDLAEKSTSEIIALTWSDISKALRLGESPPKLARVVKEKRATFAQTPQSLPLRAKTNTDSKNLKLAGDWTNTGLPATIEGAIRSGKAAAKAILSNNC
;
A
#
# COMPACT_ATOMS: atom_id res chain seq x y z
N MET A 1 0.79 16.19 31.74
CA MET A 1 0.19 16.18 30.38
C MET A 1 -0.10 14.77 30.02
N ALA A 2 -1.28 14.51 29.48
CA ALA A 2 -1.67 13.20 28.94
C ALA A 2 -0.67 12.71 27.87
N THR A 3 -0.29 11.45 27.95
CA THR A 3 0.60 10.82 26.99
C THR A 3 -0.21 9.96 26.02
N ILE A 4 0.13 10.00 24.73
CA ILE A 4 -0.50 9.16 23.74
C ILE A 4 0.50 8.06 23.34
N HIS A 5 0.13 6.82 23.65
CA HIS A 5 0.93 5.63 23.41
C HIS A 5 0.51 5.03 22.08
N ILE A 6 1.45 4.88 21.14
CA ILE A 6 1.20 4.35 19.80
C ILE A 6 2.01 3.07 19.65
N VAL A 7 1.36 1.95 19.39
CA VAL A 7 2.01 0.65 19.24
C VAL A 7 1.98 0.22 17.78
N GLY A 8 3.16 0.06 17.20
CA GLY A 8 3.43 -0.25 15.80
C GLY A 8 3.94 0.98 15.03
N ALA A 9 5.18 0.92 14.55
CA ALA A 9 5.82 1.95 13.73
C ALA A 9 5.72 1.69 12.23
N GLY A 10 4.67 1.00 11.76
CA GLY A 10 4.27 1.00 10.36
C GLY A 10 3.70 2.35 9.94
N VAL A 11 3.44 2.54 8.64
CA VAL A 11 2.99 3.84 8.09
C VAL A 11 1.71 4.36 8.78
N ALA A 12 0.80 3.48 9.22
CA ALA A 12 -0.39 3.88 9.97
C ALA A 12 -0.04 4.48 11.34
N GLY A 13 0.83 3.81 12.11
CA GLY A 13 1.27 4.31 13.42
C GLY A 13 2.12 5.59 13.30
N LEU A 14 3.03 5.64 12.31
CA LEU A 14 3.79 6.86 12.02
C LEU A 14 2.89 8.02 11.63
N SER A 15 1.86 7.77 10.81
CA SER A 15 0.88 8.80 10.44
C SER A 15 0.10 9.33 11.65
N ALA A 16 -0.29 8.45 12.58
CA ALA A 16 -0.93 8.86 13.83
C ALA A 16 0.03 9.70 14.70
N ALA A 17 1.27 9.21 14.88
CA ALA A 17 2.29 9.90 15.67
C ALA A 17 2.60 11.29 15.09
N VAL A 18 2.85 11.38 13.79
CA VAL A 18 3.12 12.66 13.10
C VAL A 18 1.94 13.62 13.25
N SER A 19 0.70 13.15 13.06
CA SER A 19 -0.49 13.99 13.16
C SER A 19 -0.70 14.54 14.59
N LEU A 20 -0.48 13.72 15.59
CA LEU A 20 -0.61 14.10 17.01
C LEU A 20 0.52 15.04 17.46
N THR A 21 1.75 14.74 17.08
CA THR A 21 2.92 15.58 17.36
C THR A 21 2.78 16.94 16.66
N TYR A 22 2.29 16.96 15.40
CA TYR A 22 1.98 18.22 14.70
C TYR A 22 0.93 19.07 15.43
N ALA A 23 -0.02 18.42 16.13
CA ALA A 23 -1.01 19.08 16.99
C ALA A 23 -0.48 19.39 18.42
N GLY A 24 0.83 19.29 18.67
CA GLY A 24 1.46 19.61 19.96
C GLY A 24 1.20 18.58 21.08
N ARG A 25 0.81 17.35 20.74
CA ARG A 25 0.55 16.29 21.73
C ARG A 25 1.81 15.50 22.04
N LYS A 26 1.97 15.09 23.30
CA LYS A 26 3.07 14.21 23.73
C LYS A 26 2.80 12.79 23.28
N THR A 27 3.71 12.22 22.48
CA THR A 27 3.58 10.88 21.91
C THR A 27 4.73 9.97 22.32
N VAL A 28 4.44 8.68 22.49
CA VAL A 28 5.42 7.61 22.63
C VAL A 28 5.08 6.54 21.63
N LEU A 29 6.03 6.22 20.75
CA LEU A 29 5.89 5.22 19.69
C LEU A 29 6.67 3.96 20.07
N TYR A 30 6.03 2.80 20.00
CA TYR A 30 6.60 1.48 20.30
C TYR A 30 6.63 0.63 19.06
N GLU A 31 7.75 -0.02 18.78
CA GLU A 31 7.92 -0.95 17.64
C GLU A 31 8.60 -2.23 18.11
N SER A 32 8.06 -3.36 17.68
CA SER A 32 8.55 -4.68 18.07
C SER A 32 9.87 -5.08 17.43
N SER A 33 10.19 -4.52 16.27
CA SER A 33 11.45 -4.75 15.55
C SER A 33 12.48 -3.64 15.84
N ASN A 34 13.70 -3.82 15.33
CA ASN A 34 14.78 -2.83 15.45
C ASN A 34 14.68 -1.73 14.38
N HIS A 35 13.63 -1.71 13.58
CA HIS A 35 13.42 -0.76 12.49
C HIS A 35 11.93 -0.46 12.33
N ALA A 36 11.61 0.75 11.92
CA ALA A 36 10.26 1.16 11.57
C ALA A 36 9.88 0.82 10.12
N GLY A 37 8.63 1.09 9.74
CA GLY A 37 8.10 1.00 8.39
C GLY A 37 7.20 -0.20 8.16
N GLY A 38 7.38 -1.29 8.90
CA GLY A 38 6.61 -2.51 8.71
C GLY A 38 6.76 -3.05 7.28
N ARG A 39 5.65 -3.12 6.51
CA ARG A 39 5.65 -3.53 5.09
C ARG A 39 6.17 -2.45 4.14
N CYS A 40 6.08 -1.18 4.52
CA CYS A 40 6.54 -0.03 3.73
C CYS A 40 7.96 0.37 4.17
N ARG A 41 8.96 -0.41 3.76
CA ARG A 41 10.35 -0.18 4.14
C ARG A 41 11.32 -0.55 3.04
N SER A 42 12.51 0.03 3.11
CA SER A 42 13.68 -0.36 2.32
C SER A 42 14.72 -1.02 3.24
N PHE A 43 15.57 -1.84 2.67
CA PHE A 43 16.71 -2.45 3.37
C PHE A 43 17.87 -2.71 2.41
N HIS A 44 19.09 -2.74 2.95
CA HIS A 44 20.25 -3.15 2.18
C HIS A 44 20.25 -4.67 2.03
N ASP A 45 20.21 -5.14 0.79
CA ASP A 45 20.33 -6.56 0.47
C ASP A 45 21.78 -6.90 0.16
N THR A 46 22.37 -7.82 0.93
CA THR A 46 23.77 -8.19 0.80
C THR A 46 24.07 -8.99 -0.46
N THR A 47 23.10 -9.70 -1.02
CA THR A 47 23.25 -10.46 -2.28
C THR A 47 23.34 -9.51 -3.46
N LEU A 48 22.46 -8.51 -3.48
CA LEU A 48 22.43 -7.50 -4.55
C LEU A 48 23.45 -6.37 -4.31
N ASP A 49 23.95 -6.22 -3.07
CA ASP A 49 24.73 -5.05 -2.63
C ASP A 49 24.05 -3.74 -3.03
N ARG A 50 22.74 -3.65 -2.77
CA ARG A 50 21.88 -2.51 -3.11
C ARG A 50 20.78 -2.32 -2.07
N MET A 51 20.35 -1.07 -1.94
CA MET A 51 19.09 -0.77 -1.24
C MET A 51 17.92 -1.22 -2.11
N ILE A 52 17.06 -2.05 -1.54
CA ILE A 52 15.80 -2.49 -2.19
C ILE A 52 14.61 -2.25 -1.29
N ASP A 53 13.45 -2.15 -1.87
CA ASP A 53 12.19 -2.05 -1.14
C ASP A 53 11.63 -3.45 -0.81
N ASN A 54 10.96 -3.57 0.33
CA ASN A 54 10.26 -4.81 0.71
C ASN A 54 9.17 -5.18 -0.32
N GLY A 55 8.63 -4.17 -0.99
CA GLY A 55 7.69 -4.29 -2.09
C GLY A 55 7.63 -2.98 -2.88
N ASN A 56 7.39 -3.06 -4.17
CA ASN A 56 7.26 -1.87 -5.00
C ASN A 56 5.87 -1.26 -4.82
N HIS A 57 5.81 0.07 -4.74
CA HIS A 57 4.55 0.79 -4.59
C HIS A 57 4.43 1.89 -5.64
N LEU A 58 3.34 1.84 -6.39
CA LEU A 58 2.89 2.92 -7.26
C LEU A 58 1.85 3.75 -6.52
N LEU A 59 2.12 5.02 -6.37
CA LEU A 59 1.20 6.00 -5.79
C LEU A 59 0.57 6.83 -6.90
N LEU A 60 -0.56 7.46 -6.60
CA LEU A 60 -1.15 8.45 -7.48
C LEU A 60 -1.14 9.82 -6.81
N SER A 61 -0.97 10.87 -7.58
CA SER A 61 -0.96 12.25 -7.07
C SER A 61 -2.28 12.66 -6.36
N GLY A 62 -3.34 11.87 -6.55
CA GLY A 62 -4.63 11.97 -5.84
C GLY A 62 -4.64 11.31 -4.46
N ASN A 63 -3.58 10.63 -4.04
CA ASN A 63 -3.44 10.07 -2.70
C ASN A 63 -3.20 11.21 -1.69
N THR A 64 -4.25 11.93 -1.35
CA THR A 64 -4.16 13.22 -0.64
C THR A 64 -3.65 13.08 0.79
N ALA A 65 -3.92 11.97 1.46
CA ALA A 65 -3.39 11.74 2.81
C ALA A 65 -1.89 11.47 2.76
N VAL A 66 -1.42 10.71 1.76
CA VAL A 66 0.01 10.51 1.46
C VAL A 66 0.70 11.85 1.23
N MET A 67 0.20 12.68 0.30
CA MET A 67 0.82 13.96 -0.04
C MET A 67 0.89 14.90 1.17
N ASN A 68 -0.18 14.93 1.98
CA ASN A 68 -0.18 15.72 3.20
C ASN A 68 0.80 15.20 4.27
N TYR A 69 0.91 13.88 4.41
CA TYR A 69 1.87 13.25 5.31
C TYR A 69 3.31 13.60 4.92
N LEU A 70 3.66 13.43 3.64
CA LEU A 70 4.99 13.77 3.11
C LEU A 70 5.33 15.25 3.33
N ARG A 71 4.35 16.15 3.16
CA ARG A 71 4.54 17.58 3.41
C ARG A 71 4.86 17.86 4.88
N ILE A 72 4.16 17.23 5.82
CA ILE A 72 4.41 17.47 7.25
C ILE A 72 5.80 16.99 7.65
N ILE A 73 6.27 15.88 7.12
CA ILE A 73 7.59 15.33 7.43
C ILE A 73 8.72 15.89 6.56
N GLY A 74 8.43 16.85 5.67
CA GLY A 74 9.44 17.48 4.79
C GLY A 74 9.96 16.60 3.65
N ALA A 75 9.17 15.62 3.20
CA ALA A 75 9.55 14.63 2.18
C ALA A 75 8.77 14.77 0.86
N GLU A 76 8.24 15.94 0.54
CA GLU A 76 7.40 16.19 -0.65
C GLU A 76 8.11 15.85 -1.96
N ASN A 77 9.41 16.10 -2.02
CA ASN A 77 10.24 15.89 -3.22
C ASN A 77 10.86 14.48 -3.30
N SER A 78 10.44 13.57 -2.44
CA SER A 78 10.98 12.19 -2.38
C SER A 78 10.31 11.26 -3.39
N LEU A 79 9.21 11.68 -4.02
CA LEU A 79 8.52 10.94 -5.07
C LEU A 79 8.85 11.52 -6.44
N VAL A 80 8.91 10.64 -7.43
CA VAL A 80 9.16 10.98 -8.84
C VAL A 80 8.12 10.32 -9.73
N GLY A 81 7.79 10.98 -10.82
CA GLY A 81 6.88 10.48 -11.85
C GLY A 81 6.75 11.46 -13.01
N PRO A 82 6.07 11.07 -14.10
CA PRO A 82 5.92 11.93 -15.27
C PRO A 82 5.14 13.20 -14.93
N GLU A 83 5.41 14.27 -15.65
CA GLU A 83 4.70 15.55 -15.51
C GLU A 83 3.21 15.40 -15.81
N ASN A 84 2.88 14.66 -16.87
CA ASN A 84 1.52 14.32 -17.27
C ASN A 84 1.24 12.84 -16.97
N PRO A 85 -0.01 12.46 -16.64
CA PRO A 85 -0.34 11.09 -16.36
C PRO A 85 -0.09 10.20 -17.58
N ALA A 86 0.75 9.18 -17.40
CA ALA A 86 1.10 8.22 -18.43
C ALA A 86 1.34 6.86 -17.78
N PHE A 87 0.61 5.84 -18.25
CA PHE A 87 0.72 4.47 -17.76
C PHE A 87 1.11 3.57 -18.94
N HIS A 88 2.33 3.10 -18.92
CA HIS A 88 2.88 2.22 -19.94
C HIS A 88 2.49 0.78 -19.65
N PHE A 89 2.14 0.03 -20.69
CA PHE A 89 1.79 -1.38 -20.62
C PHE A 89 2.45 -2.17 -21.73
N PHE A 90 2.66 -3.44 -21.47
CA PHE A 90 3.13 -4.44 -22.43
C PHE A 90 2.32 -5.72 -22.29
N ASP A 91 1.84 -6.24 -23.43
CA ASP A 91 1.12 -7.51 -23.51
C ASP A 91 2.05 -8.60 -24.03
N LEU A 92 2.34 -9.59 -23.18
CA LEU A 92 3.22 -10.71 -23.48
C LEU A 92 2.66 -11.67 -24.54
N THR A 93 1.33 -11.68 -24.72
CA THR A 93 0.68 -12.58 -25.69
C THR A 93 0.67 -12.01 -27.09
N THR A 94 0.48 -10.69 -27.23
CA THR A 94 0.41 -10.00 -28.52
C THR A 94 1.68 -9.22 -28.85
N LEU A 95 2.60 -9.08 -27.89
CA LEU A 95 3.82 -8.25 -27.95
C LEU A 95 3.54 -6.77 -28.23
N GLU A 96 2.32 -6.32 -27.94
CA GLU A 96 1.87 -4.96 -28.16
C GLU A 96 2.24 -4.06 -26.96
N ARG A 97 2.71 -2.86 -27.27
CA ARG A 97 2.95 -1.79 -26.29
C ARG A 97 1.93 -0.69 -26.46
N TRP A 98 1.42 -0.16 -25.34
CA TRP A 98 0.58 1.02 -25.37
C TRP A 98 0.80 1.89 -24.13
N CYS A 99 0.27 3.09 -24.17
CA CYS A 99 0.30 4.00 -23.02
C CYS A 99 -1.08 4.61 -22.84
N VAL A 100 -1.66 4.41 -21.67
CA VAL A 100 -2.89 5.09 -21.25
C VAL A 100 -2.52 6.50 -20.78
N ARG A 101 -3.11 7.53 -21.42
CA ARG A 101 -2.81 8.95 -21.13
C ARG A 101 -4.08 9.72 -20.76
N PRO A 102 -4.47 9.71 -19.48
CA PRO A 102 -5.56 10.53 -18.99
C PRO A 102 -5.29 12.02 -19.23
N ASN A 103 -6.29 12.78 -19.70
CA ASN A 103 -6.16 14.23 -19.83
C ASN A 103 -6.24 14.91 -18.45
N LEU A 104 -5.68 16.10 -18.31
CA LEU A 104 -5.57 16.82 -17.03
C LEU A 104 -6.92 17.23 -16.44
N GLY A 105 -7.92 17.50 -17.27
CA GLY A 105 -9.24 17.90 -16.84
C GLY A 105 -10.07 16.74 -16.26
N ARG A 106 -11.18 17.10 -15.57
CA ARG A 106 -12.07 16.10 -14.90
C ARG A 106 -12.85 15.24 -15.87
N PHE A 107 -13.25 15.79 -17.03
CA PHE A 107 -13.96 15.03 -18.04
C PHE A 107 -12.96 14.15 -18.81
N PRO A 108 -13.19 12.83 -18.92
CA PRO A 108 -12.21 11.87 -19.45
C PRO A 108 -12.18 11.86 -20.99
N TRP A 109 -11.85 12.97 -21.62
CA TRP A 109 -11.77 13.09 -23.10
C TRP A 109 -10.82 12.09 -23.73
N TRP A 110 -9.83 11.62 -22.99
CA TRP A 110 -8.83 10.67 -23.46
C TRP A 110 -9.43 9.32 -23.92
N ILE A 111 -10.59 8.90 -23.38
CA ILE A 111 -11.24 7.65 -23.78
C ILE A 111 -11.75 7.68 -25.23
N PHE A 112 -11.98 8.86 -25.80
CA PHE A 112 -12.39 9.03 -27.20
C PHE A 112 -11.20 8.96 -28.17
N SER A 113 -9.96 9.09 -27.67
CA SER A 113 -8.74 9.03 -28.48
C SER A 113 -8.17 7.61 -28.54
N LYS A 114 -8.13 6.98 -29.72
CA LYS A 114 -7.53 5.66 -29.90
C LYS A 114 -6.08 5.59 -29.45
N LYS A 115 -5.33 6.70 -29.54
CA LYS A 115 -3.91 6.81 -29.15
C LYS A 115 -3.72 6.80 -27.62
N ASN A 116 -4.72 7.26 -26.86
CA ASN A 116 -4.61 7.48 -25.42
C ASN A 116 -5.32 6.41 -24.58
N ARG A 117 -6.16 5.59 -25.19
CA ARG A 117 -6.90 4.51 -24.52
C ARG A 117 -6.29 3.14 -24.79
N VAL A 118 -6.79 2.12 -24.11
CA VAL A 118 -6.37 0.73 -24.28
C VAL A 118 -6.70 0.23 -25.69
N PRO A 119 -5.76 -0.38 -26.42
CA PRO A 119 -6.02 -0.96 -27.73
C PRO A 119 -7.14 -2.01 -27.70
N GLY A 120 -7.98 -2.01 -28.73
CA GLY A 120 -9.13 -2.90 -28.82
C GLY A 120 -10.35 -2.48 -27.99
N SER A 121 -10.26 -1.40 -27.18
CA SER A 121 -11.39 -0.85 -26.44
C SER A 121 -12.15 0.22 -27.21
N SER A 122 -13.40 0.48 -26.80
CA SER A 122 -14.21 1.61 -27.24
C SER A 122 -14.45 2.58 -26.08
N ALA A 123 -14.84 3.81 -26.36
CA ALA A 123 -15.12 4.78 -25.30
C ALA A 123 -16.28 4.34 -24.38
N ILE A 124 -17.25 3.62 -24.93
CA ILE A 124 -18.42 3.13 -24.17
C ILE A 124 -18.04 2.06 -23.14
N ASP A 125 -16.98 1.28 -23.39
CA ASP A 125 -16.53 0.24 -22.46
C ASP A 125 -16.09 0.81 -21.13
N TYR A 126 -15.56 2.06 -21.11
CA TYR A 126 -15.13 2.75 -19.89
C TYR A 126 -16.33 3.17 -19.00
N LEU A 127 -17.53 3.26 -19.57
CA LEU A 127 -18.72 3.60 -18.80
C LEU A 127 -19.13 2.51 -17.80
N GLU A 128 -18.64 1.27 -17.98
CA GLU A 128 -18.85 0.20 -17.00
C GLU A 128 -18.32 0.59 -15.61
N ALA A 129 -17.26 1.38 -15.54
CA ALA A 129 -16.69 1.85 -14.26
C ALA A 129 -17.69 2.67 -13.41
N ILE A 130 -18.71 3.28 -14.03
CA ILE A 130 -19.75 4.03 -13.31
C ILE A 130 -20.60 3.08 -12.42
N LYS A 131 -20.75 1.82 -12.81
CA LYS A 131 -21.46 0.82 -12.02
C LYS A 131 -20.81 0.59 -10.65
N LEU A 132 -19.51 0.87 -10.51
CA LEU A 132 -18.83 0.79 -9.20
C LEU A 132 -19.44 1.73 -8.16
N ALA A 133 -20.07 2.84 -8.57
CA ALA A 133 -20.72 3.78 -7.66
C ALA A 133 -21.89 3.16 -6.88
N THR A 134 -22.54 2.15 -7.46
CA THR A 134 -23.67 1.43 -6.87
C THR A 134 -23.31 0.03 -6.39
N ALA A 135 -22.01 -0.34 -6.44
CA ALA A 135 -21.56 -1.65 -5.99
C ALA A 135 -21.84 -1.84 -4.49
N THR A 136 -22.47 -2.95 -4.15
CA THR A 136 -22.70 -3.36 -2.77
C THR A 136 -21.45 -4.06 -2.21
N PRO A 137 -21.37 -4.34 -0.90
CA PRO A 137 -20.25 -5.10 -0.35
C PRO A 137 -20.07 -6.49 -0.99
N GLU A 138 -21.14 -7.09 -1.51
CA GLU A 138 -21.19 -8.43 -2.10
C GLU A 138 -20.82 -8.43 -3.59
N THR A 139 -20.83 -7.27 -4.26
CA THR A 139 -20.53 -7.15 -5.69
C THR A 139 -19.06 -7.45 -5.94
N LEU A 140 -18.76 -8.40 -6.84
CA LEU A 140 -17.41 -8.72 -7.28
C LEU A 140 -16.95 -7.81 -8.42
N VAL A 141 -15.65 -7.70 -8.62
CA VAL A 141 -15.09 -6.92 -9.74
C VAL A 141 -15.56 -7.50 -11.09
N THR A 142 -15.64 -8.82 -11.21
CA THR A 142 -16.13 -9.53 -12.39
C THR A 142 -17.63 -9.36 -12.64
N ASP A 143 -18.41 -8.93 -11.65
CA ASP A 143 -19.84 -8.60 -11.83
C ASP A 143 -20.03 -7.21 -12.46
N VAL A 144 -19.06 -6.32 -12.26
CA VAL A 144 -19.11 -4.93 -12.75
C VAL A 144 -18.60 -4.86 -14.19
N PHE A 145 -17.47 -5.49 -14.47
CA PHE A 145 -16.77 -5.44 -15.75
C PHE A 145 -16.96 -6.73 -16.53
N LYS A 146 -17.00 -6.63 -17.86
CA LYS A 146 -17.08 -7.81 -18.75
C LYS A 146 -15.74 -8.55 -18.80
N PRO A 147 -15.60 -9.76 -18.21
CA PRO A 147 -14.31 -10.43 -18.08
C PRO A 147 -13.67 -10.80 -19.44
N GLN A 148 -14.48 -10.98 -20.47
CA GLN A 148 -14.01 -11.39 -21.82
C GLN A 148 -13.54 -10.20 -22.68
N GLY A 149 -13.81 -8.97 -22.26
CA GLY A 149 -13.48 -7.77 -23.04
C GLY A 149 -11.98 -7.43 -22.99
N PRO A 150 -11.42 -6.87 -24.09
CA PRO A 150 -10.01 -6.46 -24.10
C PRO A 150 -9.70 -5.39 -23.06
N LEU A 151 -10.64 -4.48 -22.74
CA LEU A 151 -10.46 -3.47 -21.72
C LEU A 151 -10.34 -4.09 -20.31
N PHE A 152 -11.09 -5.16 -20.02
CA PHE A 152 -10.98 -5.87 -18.75
C PHE A 152 -9.59 -6.49 -18.62
N LYS A 153 -9.19 -7.37 -19.53
CA LYS A 153 -7.93 -8.13 -19.47
C LYS A 153 -6.68 -7.24 -19.48
N ARG A 154 -6.74 -6.11 -20.21
CA ARG A 154 -5.59 -5.22 -20.41
C ARG A 154 -5.54 -4.02 -19.46
N TYR A 155 -6.61 -3.77 -18.67
CA TYR A 155 -6.66 -2.59 -17.81
C TYR A 155 -7.40 -2.82 -16.49
N TRP A 156 -8.70 -3.20 -16.51
CA TRP A 156 -9.47 -3.26 -15.28
C TRP A 156 -9.03 -4.38 -14.34
N GLU A 157 -8.73 -5.56 -14.85
CA GLU A 157 -8.24 -6.69 -14.05
C GLU A 157 -6.85 -6.39 -13.45
N PRO A 158 -5.82 -5.99 -14.24
CA PRO A 158 -4.53 -5.59 -13.69
C PRO A 158 -4.63 -4.47 -12.66
N LEU A 159 -5.47 -3.46 -12.91
CA LEU A 159 -5.70 -2.37 -11.97
C LEU A 159 -6.34 -2.88 -10.66
N ALA A 160 -7.41 -3.67 -10.77
CA ALA A 160 -8.13 -4.18 -9.62
C ALA A 160 -7.24 -5.09 -8.77
N VAL A 161 -6.54 -6.04 -9.39
CA VAL A 161 -5.63 -6.95 -8.68
C VAL A 161 -4.49 -6.18 -8.01
N SER A 162 -3.91 -5.17 -8.66
CA SER A 162 -2.85 -4.34 -8.08
C SER A 162 -3.33 -3.51 -6.88
N VAL A 163 -4.55 -2.98 -6.95
CA VAL A 163 -5.13 -2.13 -5.90
C VAL A 163 -5.64 -2.95 -4.73
N LEU A 164 -6.27 -4.11 -5.01
CA LEU A 164 -6.95 -4.93 -4.01
C LEU A 164 -6.08 -6.10 -3.52
N ASN A 165 -4.99 -6.42 -4.22
CA ASN A 165 -4.19 -7.63 -3.97
C ASN A 165 -5.07 -8.88 -3.75
N THR A 166 -6.10 -9.02 -4.56
CA THR A 166 -7.10 -10.09 -4.50
C THR A 166 -7.53 -10.37 -5.93
N PRO A 167 -7.68 -11.63 -6.36
CA PRO A 167 -8.17 -11.97 -7.70
C PRO A 167 -9.49 -11.27 -8.01
N ALA A 168 -9.69 -10.85 -9.25
CA ALA A 168 -10.85 -10.04 -9.64
C ALA A 168 -12.22 -10.73 -9.42
N ASP A 169 -12.24 -12.05 -9.49
CA ASP A 169 -13.39 -12.91 -9.25
C ASP A 169 -13.68 -13.18 -7.75
N GLU A 170 -12.79 -12.76 -6.86
CA GLU A 170 -12.97 -12.80 -5.41
C GLU A 170 -13.06 -11.39 -4.78
N ALA A 171 -12.58 -10.38 -5.49
CA ALA A 171 -12.40 -9.03 -4.97
C ALA A 171 -13.70 -8.23 -4.89
N ALA A 172 -13.93 -7.55 -3.77
CA ALA A 172 -15.07 -6.66 -3.57
C ALA A 172 -14.93 -5.37 -4.38
N ALA A 173 -15.75 -5.20 -5.41
CA ALA A 173 -15.72 -4.06 -6.33
C ALA A 173 -15.94 -2.71 -5.64
N LYS A 174 -16.70 -2.69 -4.55
CA LYS A 174 -17.01 -1.49 -3.77
C LYS A 174 -15.77 -0.68 -3.38
N LEU A 175 -14.65 -1.37 -3.12
CA LEU A 175 -13.40 -0.71 -2.72
C LEU A 175 -12.70 0.04 -3.85
N LEU A 176 -13.00 -0.27 -5.12
CA LEU A 176 -12.40 0.41 -6.27
C LEU A 176 -13.00 1.80 -6.50
N TRP A 177 -14.30 1.99 -6.19
CA TRP A 177 -14.97 3.25 -6.49
C TRP A 177 -14.29 4.47 -5.85
N PRO A 178 -14.02 4.50 -4.54
CA PRO A 178 -13.36 5.65 -3.92
C PRO A 178 -11.96 5.89 -4.50
N VAL A 179 -11.23 4.84 -4.87
CA VAL A 179 -9.91 4.98 -5.51
C VAL A 179 -10.04 5.69 -6.86
N LEU A 180 -10.94 5.20 -7.72
CA LEU A 180 -11.15 5.81 -9.03
C LEU A 180 -11.70 7.23 -8.92
N LEU A 181 -12.65 7.46 -8.01
CA LEU A 181 -13.26 8.78 -7.81
C LEU A 181 -12.23 9.83 -7.35
N GLU A 182 -11.37 9.47 -6.40
CA GLU A 182 -10.39 10.40 -5.84
C GLU A 182 -9.18 10.67 -6.74
N THR A 183 -8.96 9.80 -7.72
CA THR A 183 -7.85 9.89 -8.67
C THR A 183 -8.35 10.27 -10.06
N PHE A 184 -8.70 9.32 -10.89
CA PHE A 184 -9.14 9.53 -12.27
C PHE A 184 -10.40 10.38 -12.36
N GLY A 185 -11.35 10.23 -11.44
CA GLY A 185 -12.58 11.05 -11.39
C GLY A 185 -12.35 12.52 -11.06
N ARG A 186 -11.19 12.87 -10.50
CA ARG A 186 -10.77 14.26 -10.28
C ARG A 186 -9.93 14.83 -11.44
N GLY A 187 -9.62 14.00 -12.43
CA GLY A 187 -8.84 14.35 -13.62
C GLY A 187 -7.36 13.96 -13.51
N GLY A 188 -6.65 14.01 -14.62
CA GLY A 188 -5.27 13.56 -14.73
C GLY A 188 -4.30 14.23 -13.76
N LYS A 189 -4.57 15.47 -13.34
CA LYS A 189 -3.79 16.13 -12.29
C LYS A 189 -3.70 15.31 -11.00
N TYR A 190 -4.71 14.47 -10.71
CA TYR A 190 -4.79 13.61 -9.53
C TYR A 190 -4.47 12.14 -9.82
N SER A 191 -4.24 11.78 -11.07
CA SER A 191 -3.91 10.40 -11.47
C SER A 191 -2.49 10.25 -12.00
N ARG A 192 -1.59 11.20 -11.73
CA ARG A 192 -0.16 11.05 -12.08
C ARG A 192 0.44 9.91 -11.26
N PRO A 193 1.05 8.92 -11.91
CA PRO A 193 1.76 7.87 -11.20
C PRO A 193 3.05 8.41 -10.58
N LEU A 194 3.32 8.00 -9.34
CA LEU A 194 4.47 8.44 -8.55
C LEU A 194 5.11 7.23 -7.87
N ILE A 195 6.43 7.17 -7.89
CA ILE A 195 7.22 6.16 -7.19
C ILE A 195 8.24 6.82 -6.26
N ALA A 196 8.71 6.10 -5.25
CA ALA A 196 9.78 6.58 -4.39
C ALA A 196 11.08 6.74 -5.20
N LYS A 197 11.71 7.92 -5.14
CA LYS A 197 12.92 8.24 -5.90
C LYS A 197 14.11 7.37 -5.50
N ILE A 198 14.35 7.20 -4.20
CA ILE A 198 15.45 6.41 -3.64
C ILE A 198 14.91 5.09 -3.09
N GLY A 199 13.88 5.14 -2.26
CA GLY A 199 13.24 4.00 -1.63
C GLY A 199 12.13 4.42 -0.68
N LEU A 200 11.33 3.45 -0.24
CA LEU A 200 10.19 3.69 0.63
C LEU A 200 10.60 4.26 1.99
N SER A 201 11.70 3.74 2.58
CA SER A 201 12.19 4.27 3.86
C SER A 201 12.60 5.72 3.75
N ASN A 202 13.32 6.10 2.70
CA ASN A 202 13.73 7.49 2.47
C ASN A 202 12.57 8.44 2.24
N SER A 203 11.44 7.94 1.73
CA SER A 203 10.25 8.77 1.51
C SER A 203 9.33 8.83 2.71
N PHE A 204 9.03 7.69 3.34
CA PHE A 204 7.93 7.58 4.31
C PHE A 204 8.38 7.40 5.76
N ILE A 205 9.58 6.85 5.99
CA ILE A 205 9.98 6.35 7.30
C ILE A 205 11.04 7.25 7.95
N ASP A 206 12.19 7.38 7.32
CA ASP A 206 13.32 8.11 7.89
C ASP A 206 12.99 9.59 8.15
N PRO A 207 12.33 10.33 7.23
CA PRO A 207 11.89 11.70 7.50
C PRO A 207 10.85 11.79 8.63
N ALA A 208 9.97 10.78 8.76
CA ALA A 208 9.00 10.77 9.85
C ALA A 208 9.65 10.54 11.21
N LEU A 209 10.60 9.62 11.29
CA LEU A 209 11.37 9.38 12.51
C LEU A 209 12.16 10.62 12.91
N SER A 210 12.80 11.28 11.95
CA SER A 210 13.53 12.54 12.15
C SER A 210 12.60 13.65 12.65
N TYR A 211 11.43 13.82 12.01
CA TYR A 211 10.41 14.79 12.43
C TYR A 211 9.96 14.54 13.87
N LEU A 212 9.62 13.29 14.20
CA LEU A 212 9.17 12.91 15.55
C LEU A 212 10.25 13.12 16.59
N GLY A 213 11.50 12.72 16.29
CA GLY A 213 12.64 12.91 17.20
C GLY A 213 12.91 14.38 17.48
N ASN A 214 12.94 15.22 16.45
CA ASN A 214 13.13 16.67 16.57
C ASN A 214 12.02 17.36 17.36
N ALA A 215 10.81 16.83 17.32
CA ALA A 215 9.68 17.32 18.10
C ALA A 215 9.60 16.71 19.52
N GLY A 216 10.58 15.92 19.96
CA GLY A 216 10.66 15.35 21.30
C GLY A 216 9.77 14.13 21.55
N ALA A 217 9.24 13.49 20.51
CA ALA A 217 8.53 12.23 20.65
C ALA A 217 9.50 11.10 21.04
N LYS A 218 9.08 10.24 21.97
CA LYS A 218 9.88 9.06 22.34
C LYS A 218 9.60 7.92 21.37
N ILE A 219 10.64 7.26 20.88
CA ILE A 219 10.55 6.10 20.00
C ILE A 219 11.29 4.95 20.65
N GLN A 220 10.63 3.80 20.83
CA GLN A 220 11.17 2.61 21.46
C GLN A 220 11.09 1.43 20.49
N PHE A 221 12.25 0.98 20.03
CA PHE A 221 12.40 -0.23 19.23
C PHE A 221 12.60 -1.46 20.14
N GLY A 222 12.34 -2.66 19.62
CA GLY A 222 12.39 -3.90 20.39
C GLY A 222 11.19 -4.09 21.33
N ALA A 223 10.31 -3.10 21.43
CA ALA A 223 9.17 -3.10 22.36
C ALA A 223 7.97 -3.90 21.78
N ARG A 224 7.90 -5.19 22.10
CA ARG A 224 6.84 -6.08 21.64
C ARG A 224 5.69 -6.13 22.63
N LEU A 225 4.53 -5.59 22.24
CA LEU A 225 3.29 -5.71 23.02
C LEU A 225 2.82 -7.16 23.04
N ARG A 226 2.53 -7.68 24.24
CA ARG A 226 2.03 -9.04 24.48
C ARG A 226 0.54 -9.07 24.80
N SER A 227 0.11 -8.12 25.62
CA SER A 227 -1.30 -8.00 26.01
C SER A 227 -1.60 -6.59 26.50
N VAL A 228 -2.85 -6.32 26.74
CA VAL A 228 -3.34 -5.11 27.37
C VAL A 228 -4.14 -5.47 28.62
N ARG A 229 -4.06 -4.63 29.65
CA ARG A 229 -4.87 -4.78 30.86
C ARG A 229 -5.98 -3.74 30.87
N LYS A 230 -7.21 -4.17 31.15
CA LYS A 230 -8.34 -3.26 31.31
C LYS A 230 -8.41 -2.75 32.75
N SER A 231 -8.99 -1.58 32.93
CA SER A 231 -9.39 -1.04 34.24
C SER A 231 -10.44 -1.93 34.91
N LYS A 232 -10.64 -1.75 36.20
CA LYS A 232 -11.61 -2.55 36.99
C LYS A 232 -13.05 -2.48 36.46
N ASP A 233 -13.44 -1.34 35.91
CA ASP A 233 -14.75 -1.11 35.30
C ASP A 233 -14.85 -1.61 33.84
N GLY A 234 -13.73 -2.08 33.27
CA GLY A 234 -13.65 -2.58 31.89
C GLY A 234 -13.75 -1.51 30.78
N CYS A 235 -13.95 -0.22 31.17
CA CYS A 235 -14.24 0.85 30.21
C CYS A 235 -13.00 1.45 29.55
N THR A 236 -11.80 1.27 30.15
CA THR A 236 -10.53 1.80 29.65
C THR A 236 -9.44 0.74 29.72
N LEU A 237 -8.31 1.00 29.06
CA LEU A 237 -7.07 0.27 29.30
C LEU A 237 -6.33 0.93 30.48
N SER A 238 -5.74 0.11 31.36
CA SER A 238 -4.94 0.54 32.51
C SER A 238 -3.46 0.26 32.35
N ALA A 239 -3.06 -0.68 31.47
CA ALA A 239 -1.66 -0.95 31.17
C ALA A 239 -1.46 -1.58 29.79
N LEU A 240 -0.23 -1.40 29.28
CA LEU A 240 0.31 -2.09 28.11
C LEU A 240 1.42 -3.04 28.59
N ASN A 241 1.27 -4.33 28.37
CA ASN A 241 2.23 -5.33 28.81
C ASN A 241 3.17 -5.68 27.64
N PHE A 242 4.41 -5.20 27.70
CA PHE A 242 5.46 -5.49 26.73
C PHE A 242 6.34 -6.66 27.20
N THR A 243 7.18 -7.17 26.30
CA THR A 243 8.15 -8.24 26.64
C THR A 243 9.09 -7.80 27.78
N ASP A 244 9.50 -6.54 27.77
CA ASP A 244 10.55 -6.00 28.65
C ASP A 244 9.98 -5.20 29.84
N GLY A 245 8.70 -5.31 30.11
CA GLY A 245 8.02 -4.68 31.23
C GLY A 245 6.69 -4.04 30.88
N ASP A 246 5.97 -3.62 31.89
CA ASP A 246 4.65 -3.04 31.77
C ASP A 246 4.73 -1.50 31.73
N VAL A 247 3.85 -0.89 30.96
CA VAL A 247 3.62 0.55 30.95
C VAL A 247 2.24 0.81 31.54
N GLU A 248 2.22 1.31 32.78
CA GLU A 248 0.99 1.76 33.44
C GLU A 248 0.47 3.03 32.75
N LEU A 249 -0.83 3.06 32.50
CA LEU A 249 -1.50 4.19 31.86
C LEU A 249 -2.12 5.11 32.91
N GLY A 250 -1.83 6.40 32.80
CA GLY A 250 -2.53 7.43 33.56
C GLY A 250 -3.99 7.60 33.12
N ASN A 251 -4.80 8.25 33.92
CA ASN A 251 -6.25 8.40 33.67
C ASN A 251 -6.56 9.09 32.33
N ASP A 252 -5.69 10.02 31.90
CA ASP A 252 -5.87 10.77 30.65
C ASP A 252 -5.07 10.19 29.47
N ASP A 253 -4.28 9.13 29.71
CA ASP A 253 -3.48 8.52 28.67
C ASP A 253 -4.35 7.77 27.66
N THR A 254 -3.94 7.84 26.40
CA THR A 254 -4.67 7.23 25.28
C THR A 254 -3.74 6.28 24.52
N VAL A 255 -4.31 5.24 23.95
CA VAL A 255 -3.59 4.21 23.21
C VAL A 255 -4.08 4.16 21.77
N ILE A 256 -3.14 4.06 20.84
CA ILE A 256 -3.42 3.66 19.44
C ILE A 256 -2.71 2.34 19.17
N LEU A 257 -3.45 1.30 18.84
CA LEU A 257 -2.89 0.04 18.35
C LEU A 257 -2.89 0.07 16.82
N ALA A 258 -1.70 0.25 16.25
CA ALA A 258 -1.45 0.28 14.80
C ALA A 258 -0.79 -1.01 14.34
N LEU A 259 -1.39 -2.14 14.70
CA LEU A 259 -0.89 -3.50 14.52
C LEU A 259 -1.57 -4.21 13.35
N PRO A 260 -0.92 -5.21 12.73
CA PRO A 260 -1.57 -6.10 11.77
C PRO A 260 -2.79 -6.81 12.38
N ALA A 261 -3.84 -7.03 11.57
CA ALA A 261 -5.09 -7.63 12.02
C ALA A 261 -4.93 -8.95 12.81
N PRO A 262 -4.10 -9.94 12.39
CA PRO A 262 -3.90 -11.16 13.17
C PRO A 262 -3.27 -10.92 14.53
N VAL A 263 -2.26 -10.04 14.61
CA VAL A 263 -1.57 -9.70 15.86
C VAL A 263 -2.54 -9.02 16.83
N LEU A 264 -3.39 -8.14 16.32
CA LEU A 264 -4.38 -7.48 17.14
C LEU A 264 -5.44 -8.48 17.68
N GLY A 265 -5.86 -9.44 16.87
CA GLY A 265 -6.78 -10.51 17.29
C GLY A 265 -6.26 -11.34 18.45
N ASP A 266 -4.94 -11.57 18.50
CA ASP A 266 -4.30 -12.26 19.63
C ASP A 266 -4.31 -11.41 20.91
N ILE A 267 -4.15 -10.08 20.78
CA ILE A 267 -4.08 -9.13 21.90
C ILE A 267 -5.49 -8.76 22.42
N LEU A 268 -6.42 -8.48 21.50
CA LEU A 268 -7.80 -8.11 21.79
C LEU A 268 -8.73 -9.27 21.44
N LYS A 269 -8.73 -10.31 22.27
CA LYS A 269 -9.51 -11.53 22.05
C LYS A 269 -11.00 -11.21 21.80
N GLY A 270 -11.58 -11.84 20.76
CA GLY A 270 -12.97 -11.65 20.37
C GLY A 270 -13.24 -10.46 19.46
N MET A 271 -12.23 -9.66 19.11
CA MET A 271 -12.40 -8.59 18.13
C MET A 271 -12.44 -9.17 16.71
N PRO A 272 -13.49 -8.91 15.93
CA PRO A 272 -13.53 -9.29 14.52
C PRO A 272 -12.39 -8.62 13.74
N SER A 273 -11.66 -9.41 12.97
CA SER A 273 -10.61 -8.91 12.09
C SER A 273 -10.41 -9.83 10.88
N PRO A 274 -10.04 -9.30 9.71
CA PRO A 274 -9.77 -10.12 8.54
C PRO A 274 -8.60 -11.09 8.80
N GLN A 275 -8.81 -12.39 8.53
CA GLN A 275 -7.83 -13.45 8.80
C GLN A 275 -7.18 -13.97 7.51
N LEU A 276 -7.94 -14.03 6.42
CA LEU A 276 -7.42 -14.46 5.12
C LEU A 276 -6.53 -13.38 4.53
N HIS A 277 -5.34 -13.76 4.05
CA HIS A 277 -4.37 -12.85 3.45
C HIS A 277 -3.93 -13.36 2.07
N TYR A 278 -3.63 -12.41 1.19
CA TYR A 278 -2.98 -12.70 -0.07
C TYR A 278 -1.51 -12.27 -0.02
N PRO A 279 -0.59 -13.14 -0.49
CA PRO A 279 0.82 -12.78 -0.61
C PRO A 279 1.06 -11.86 -1.82
N ILE A 280 2.16 -11.12 -1.73
CA ILE A 280 2.79 -10.44 -2.86
C ILE A 280 4.19 -11.02 -2.99
N VAL A 281 4.59 -11.33 -4.22
CA VAL A 281 5.95 -11.73 -4.56
C VAL A 281 6.63 -10.59 -5.30
N ASN A 282 7.77 -10.14 -4.78
CA ASN A 282 8.64 -9.19 -5.45
C ASN A 282 9.95 -9.89 -5.83
N VAL A 283 10.49 -9.55 -7.00
CA VAL A 283 11.81 -10.01 -7.41
C VAL A 283 12.62 -8.80 -7.84
N HIS A 284 13.83 -8.69 -7.32
CA HIS A 284 14.79 -7.66 -7.68
C HIS A 284 15.93 -8.29 -8.45
N PHE A 285 16.23 -7.77 -9.63
CA PHE A 285 17.33 -8.19 -10.48
C PHE A 285 18.36 -7.07 -10.57
N ARG A 286 19.63 -7.38 -10.29
CA ARG A 286 20.71 -6.42 -10.52
C ARG A 286 21.36 -6.69 -11.87
N LEU A 287 21.30 -5.70 -12.74
CA LEU A 287 21.98 -5.70 -14.03
C LEU A 287 23.46 -5.36 -13.89
N ASN A 288 24.25 -5.68 -14.92
CA ASN A 288 25.68 -5.30 -14.97
C ASN A 288 25.89 -3.79 -15.20
N ALA A 289 24.92 -3.12 -15.79
CA ALA A 289 24.87 -1.67 -16.01
C ALA A 289 23.42 -1.19 -15.99
N PRO A 290 23.17 0.10 -15.71
CA PRO A 290 21.86 0.71 -15.89
C PRO A 290 21.33 0.50 -17.32
N LEU A 291 20.01 0.45 -17.47
CA LEU A 291 19.39 0.41 -18.78
C LEU A 291 19.57 1.78 -19.48
N ASP A 292 19.94 1.74 -20.77
CA ASP A 292 20.03 2.95 -21.59
C ASP A 292 18.69 3.66 -21.69
N SER A 293 18.67 4.93 -21.32
CA SER A 293 17.48 5.69 -20.96
C SER A 293 16.86 6.51 -22.09
N GLU A 294 16.93 6.10 -23.35
CA GLU A 294 16.15 6.79 -24.38
C GLU A 294 14.62 6.66 -24.17
N GLU A 295 14.19 5.64 -23.42
CA GLU A 295 12.84 5.50 -22.89
C GLU A 295 12.90 5.19 -21.39
N ALA A 296 13.22 6.15 -20.55
CA ALA A 296 13.23 5.98 -19.08
C ALA A 296 11.81 5.69 -18.56
N ILE A 297 11.33 4.49 -18.81
CA ILE A 297 10.09 3.96 -18.23
C ILE A 297 10.45 3.50 -16.82
N ASN A 298 10.22 4.37 -15.83
CA ASN A 298 10.47 4.05 -14.42
C ASN A 298 9.56 2.92 -13.90
N PHE A 299 8.43 2.66 -14.56
CA PHE A 299 7.51 1.55 -14.24
C PHE A 299 6.66 1.20 -15.48
N MET A 300 6.22 -0.05 -15.56
CA MET A 300 5.35 -0.54 -16.64
C MET A 300 4.45 -1.66 -16.12
N GLY A 301 3.18 -1.64 -16.51
CA GLY A 301 2.27 -2.76 -16.34
C GLY A 301 2.57 -3.85 -17.39
N VAL A 302 2.55 -5.09 -16.97
CA VAL A 302 2.73 -6.26 -17.85
C VAL A 302 1.48 -7.10 -17.76
N VAL A 303 0.94 -7.53 -18.87
CA VAL A 303 -0.26 -8.37 -18.93
C VAL A 303 0.00 -9.63 -19.74
N GLY A 304 -0.74 -10.69 -19.46
CA GLY A 304 -0.63 -11.96 -20.17
C GLY A 304 0.57 -12.82 -19.72
N GLY A 305 1.16 -12.55 -18.55
CA GLY A 305 2.26 -13.30 -17.96
C GLY A 305 2.14 -13.47 -16.45
N THR A 306 3.27 -13.73 -15.82
CA THR A 306 3.39 -13.86 -14.35
C THR A 306 3.53 -12.51 -13.66
N VAL A 307 4.24 -11.56 -14.28
CA VAL A 307 4.54 -10.23 -13.74
C VAL A 307 3.36 -9.29 -13.95
N ASP A 308 2.93 -8.57 -12.90
CA ASP A 308 1.93 -7.51 -13.03
C ASP A 308 2.58 -6.16 -13.34
N TRP A 309 3.64 -5.83 -12.58
CA TRP A 309 4.33 -4.55 -12.69
C TRP A 309 5.84 -4.72 -12.63
N LEU A 310 6.54 -3.98 -13.46
CA LEU A 310 7.98 -3.80 -13.37
C LEU A 310 8.34 -2.34 -13.07
N PHE A 311 9.44 -2.19 -12.35
CA PHE A 311 10.01 -0.91 -11.95
C PHE A 311 11.51 -0.93 -12.26
N VAL A 312 12.02 0.17 -12.79
CA VAL A 312 13.44 0.33 -13.11
C VAL A 312 14.00 1.48 -12.27
N ARG A 313 15.07 1.20 -11.55
CA ARG A 313 15.82 2.19 -10.77
C ARG A 313 17.31 1.88 -10.87
N ASP A 314 18.03 2.73 -11.57
CA ASP A 314 19.46 2.55 -11.85
C ASP A 314 19.74 1.17 -12.49
N ASP A 315 20.57 0.34 -11.85
CA ASP A 315 20.91 -1.02 -12.28
C ASP A 315 19.98 -2.11 -11.70
N ILE A 316 18.86 -1.71 -11.06
CA ILE A 316 17.89 -2.65 -10.48
C ILE A 316 16.58 -2.65 -11.27
N ILE A 317 16.19 -3.83 -11.74
CA ILE A 317 14.83 -4.11 -12.19
C ILE A 317 14.10 -4.81 -11.05
N SER A 318 13.00 -4.24 -10.62
CA SER A 318 12.14 -4.82 -9.58
C SER A 318 10.78 -5.17 -10.17
N VAL A 319 10.25 -6.34 -9.86
CA VAL A 319 8.92 -6.75 -10.29
C VAL A 319 8.03 -7.05 -9.10
N THR A 320 6.73 -6.90 -9.31
CA THR A 320 5.69 -7.22 -8.35
C THR A 320 4.67 -8.14 -8.99
N VAL A 321 4.30 -9.18 -8.27
CA VAL A 321 3.19 -10.06 -8.57
C VAL A 321 2.23 -10.02 -7.39
N SER A 322 1.01 -9.53 -7.65
CA SER A 322 -0.06 -9.41 -6.67
C SER A 322 -0.90 -10.69 -6.61
N ALA A 323 -1.66 -10.88 -5.54
CA ALA A 323 -2.49 -12.06 -5.32
C ALA A 323 -1.75 -13.39 -5.56
N ALA A 324 -0.45 -13.42 -5.29
CA ALA A 324 0.54 -14.39 -5.75
C ALA A 324 0.53 -15.70 -4.93
N ARG A 325 -0.64 -16.28 -4.61
CA ARG A 325 -0.76 -17.47 -3.76
C ARG A 325 0.08 -18.63 -4.31
N ASP A 326 -0.15 -19.02 -5.56
CA ASP A 326 0.53 -20.15 -6.17
C ASP A 326 2.02 -19.88 -6.42
N LEU A 327 2.35 -18.64 -6.82
CA LEU A 327 3.74 -18.26 -7.05
C LEU A 327 4.56 -18.26 -5.75
N ALA A 328 3.95 -17.86 -4.64
CA ALA A 328 4.63 -17.83 -3.35
C ALA A 328 5.06 -19.21 -2.83
N GLU A 329 4.39 -20.29 -3.28
CA GLU A 329 4.73 -21.68 -2.93
C GLU A 329 5.87 -22.24 -3.80
N LYS A 330 6.19 -21.63 -4.93
CA LYS A 330 7.27 -22.08 -5.82
C LYS A 330 8.65 -21.82 -5.22
N SER A 331 9.64 -22.54 -5.72
CA SER A 331 11.06 -22.33 -5.37
C SER A 331 11.55 -20.97 -5.85
N THR A 332 12.59 -20.46 -5.20
CA THR A 332 13.23 -19.19 -5.61
C THR A 332 13.70 -19.21 -7.06
N SER A 333 14.28 -20.34 -7.52
CA SER A 333 14.76 -20.49 -8.89
C SER A 333 13.65 -20.47 -9.92
N GLU A 334 12.52 -21.14 -9.64
CA GLU A 334 11.34 -21.11 -10.53
C GLU A 334 10.74 -19.70 -10.62
N ILE A 335 10.63 -18.98 -9.48
CA ILE A 335 10.13 -17.60 -9.45
C ILE A 335 11.01 -16.69 -10.30
N ILE A 336 12.34 -16.79 -10.14
CA ILE A 336 13.32 -16.01 -10.91
C ILE A 336 13.15 -16.31 -12.41
N ALA A 337 13.09 -17.59 -12.80
CA ALA A 337 12.96 -17.98 -14.21
C ALA A 337 11.66 -17.46 -14.84
N LEU A 338 10.52 -17.64 -14.17
CA LEU A 338 9.22 -17.19 -14.64
C LEU A 338 9.18 -15.67 -14.83
N THR A 339 9.59 -14.94 -13.79
CA THR A 339 9.54 -13.48 -13.82
C THR A 339 10.56 -12.89 -14.79
N TRP A 340 11.75 -13.49 -14.94
CA TRP A 340 12.73 -13.05 -15.91
C TRP A 340 12.27 -13.28 -17.36
N SER A 341 11.62 -14.40 -17.65
CA SER A 341 11.04 -14.65 -18.97
C SER A 341 10.10 -13.52 -19.43
N ASP A 342 9.30 -12.98 -18.50
CA ASP A 342 8.40 -11.87 -18.80
C ASP A 342 9.16 -10.55 -18.99
N ILE A 343 10.10 -10.26 -18.09
CA ILE A 343 10.89 -9.03 -18.12
C ILE A 343 11.77 -8.95 -19.37
N SER A 344 12.46 -10.05 -19.71
CA SER A 344 13.37 -10.08 -20.85
C SER A 344 12.65 -9.76 -22.16
N LYS A 345 11.42 -10.24 -22.33
CA LYS A 345 10.56 -9.89 -23.47
C LYS A 345 10.09 -8.43 -23.39
N ALA A 346 9.63 -8.01 -22.20
CA ALA A 346 9.11 -6.66 -22.01
C ALA A 346 10.17 -5.58 -22.21
N LEU A 347 11.42 -5.82 -21.84
CA LEU A 347 12.54 -4.87 -21.95
C LEU A 347 13.55 -5.21 -23.05
N ARG A 348 13.27 -6.27 -23.86
CA ARG A 348 14.17 -6.74 -24.93
C ARG A 348 15.58 -7.06 -24.42
N LEU A 349 15.65 -7.72 -23.28
CA LEU A 349 16.89 -8.17 -22.66
C LEU A 349 17.25 -9.60 -23.07
N GLY A 350 18.44 -10.08 -22.69
CA GLY A 350 18.85 -11.46 -22.91
C GLY A 350 17.99 -12.47 -22.16
N GLU A 351 17.91 -13.70 -22.65
CA GLU A 351 17.04 -14.76 -22.09
C GLU A 351 17.51 -15.23 -20.71
N SER A 352 18.81 -15.25 -20.45
CA SER A 352 19.35 -15.68 -19.16
C SER A 352 19.18 -14.59 -18.10
N PRO A 353 18.66 -14.93 -16.90
CA PRO A 353 18.54 -13.95 -15.82
C PRO A 353 19.92 -13.50 -15.34
N PRO A 354 20.03 -12.28 -14.78
CA PRO A 354 21.23 -11.83 -14.09
C PRO A 354 21.59 -12.80 -12.96
N LYS A 355 22.92 -12.94 -12.69
CA LYS A 355 23.41 -13.78 -11.59
C LYS A 355 22.91 -13.32 -10.22
N LEU A 356 22.69 -12.02 -10.08
CA LEU A 356 22.24 -11.40 -8.84
C LEU A 356 20.75 -11.11 -8.90
N ALA A 357 19.98 -11.93 -8.20
CA ALA A 357 18.54 -11.77 -8.05
C ALA A 357 18.10 -12.05 -6.61
N ARG A 358 17.09 -11.32 -6.15
CA ARG A 358 16.51 -11.46 -4.82
C ARG A 358 15.00 -11.61 -4.90
N VAL A 359 14.47 -12.69 -4.32
CA VAL A 359 13.02 -12.90 -4.17
C VAL A 359 12.60 -12.50 -2.77
N VAL A 360 11.59 -11.67 -2.67
CA VAL A 360 10.95 -11.24 -1.42
C VAL A 360 9.50 -11.71 -1.45
N LYS A 361 9.14 -12.64 -0.58
CA LYS A 361 7.78 -13.17 -0.42
C LYS A 361 7.13 -12.52 0.79
N GLU A 362 6.27 -11.54 0.60
CA GLU A 362 5.45 -11.00 1.69
C GLU A 362 4.17 -11.82 1.81
N LYS A 363 4.20 -12.84 2.66
CA LYS A 363 3.09 -13.81 2.79
C LYS A 363 1.80 -13.20 3.33
N ARG A 364 1.89 -12.12 4.11
CA ARG A 364 0.74 -11.40 4.66
C ARG A 364 0.71 -9.96 4.16
N ALA A 365 0.81 -9.81 2.84
CA ALA A 365 0.94 -8.48 2.21
C ALA A 365 -0.28 -7.61 2.49
N THR A 366 -1.48 -8.13 2.23
CA THR A 366 -2.75 -7.51 2.60
C THR A 366 -3.73 -8.57 3.06
N PHE A 367 -4.76 -8.19 3.80
CA PHE A 367 -5.91 -9.08 3.96
C PHE A 367 -6.62 -9.26 2.61
N ALA A 368 -7.24 -10.42 2.39
CA ALA A 368 -8.04 -10.67 1.20
C ALA A 368 -9.25 -9.73 1.18
N GLN A 369 -9.33 -8.87 0.18
CA GLN A 369 -10.34 -7.81 0.10
C GLN A 369 -11.62 -8.34 -0.57
N THR A 370 -12.14 -9.42 -0.01
CA THR A 370 -13.36 -10.10 -0.44
C THR A 370 -14.60 -9.53 0.25
N PRO A 371 -15.81 -9.78 -0.28
CA PRO A 371 -17.08 -9.45 0.39
C PRO A 371 -17.13 -9.91 1.85
N GLN A 372 -16.65 -11.11 2.15
CA GLN A 372 -16.67 -11.70 3.49
C GLN A 372 -15.72 -10.98 4.46
N SER A 373 -14.63 -10.39 3.95
CA SER A 373 -13.65 -9.68 4.78
C SER A 373 -14.07 -8.25 5.11
N LEU A 374 -14.90 -7.61 4.30
CA LEU A 374 -15.28 -6.20 4.51
C LEU A 374 -15.99 -5.93 5.83
N PRO A 375 -16.97 -6.74 6.28
CA PRO A 375 -17.62 -6.54 7.58
C PRO A 375 -16.68 -6.72 8.78
N LEU A 376 -15.58 -7.45 8.61
CA LEU A 376 -14.60 -7.72 9.65
C LEU A 376 -13.61 -6.55 9.86
N ARG A 377 -13.66 -5.50 9.04
CA ARG A 377 -12.81 -4.33 9.17
C ARG A 377 -13.25 -3.48 10.36
N ALA A 378 -12.39 -3.37 11.36
CA ALA A 378 -12.71 -2.62 12.56
C ALA A 378 -12.83 -1.11 12.29
N LYS A 379 -13.69 -0.46 13.07
CA LYS A 379 -13.73 1.01 13.16
C LYS A 379 -12.53 1.52 13.98
N THR A 380 -12.22 2.80 13.81
CA THR A 380 -11.16 3.47 14.60
C THR A 380 -11.47 3.49 16.11
N ASN A 381 -12.70 3.76 16.47
CA ASN A 381 -13.15 3.75 17.88
C ASN A 381 -13.46 2.32 18.31
N THR A 382 -13.12 2.01 19.56
CA THR A 382 -13.43 0.74 20.23
C THR A 382 -14.35 0.98 21.43
N ASP A 383 -14.80 -0.10 22.07
CA ASP A 383 -15.58 -0.03 23.31
C ASP A 383 -14.77 0.54 24.47
N SER A 384 -13.43 0.41 24.45
CA SER A 384 -12.56 1.05 25.42
C SER A 384 -12.35 2.52 25.05
N LYS A 385 -12.76 3.43 25.94
CA LYS A 385 -12.79 4.89 25.69
C LYS A 385 -11.43 5.46 25.29
N ASN A 386 -10.35 4.97 25.90
CA ASN A 386 -8.99 5.43 25.65
C ASN A 386 -8.21 4.60 24.61
N LEU A 387 -8.88 3.69 23.87
CA LEU A 387 -8.26 2.88 22.84
C LEU A 387 -8.77 3.24 21.45
N LYS A 388 -7.85 3.46 20.51
CA LYS A 388 -8.12 3.66 19.08
C LYS A 388 -7.35 2.64 18.26
N LEU A 389 -7.88 2.30 17.08
CA LEU A 389 -7.24 1.39 16.14
C LEU A 389 -6.82 2.12 14.88
N ALA A 390 -5.66 1.72 14.35
CA ALA A 390 -5.16 2.15 13.05
C ALA A 390 -4.57 0.96 12.29
N GLY A 391 -4.52 1.06 10.97
CA GLY A 391 -4.00 0.03 10.07
C GLY A 391 -4.75 0.04 8.75
N ASP A 392 -4.14 -0.44 7.69
CA ASP A 392 -4.74 -0.54 6.36
C ASP A 392 -5.97 -1.45 6.30
N TRP A 393 -6.08 -2.37 7.26
CA TRP A 393 -7.22 -3.28 7.44
C TRP A 393 -8.41 -2.66 8.17
N THR A 394 -8.26 -1.49 8.81
CA THR A 394 -9.40 -0.79 9.43
C THR A 394 -10.34 -0.20 8.38
N ASN A 395 -11.59 0.07 8.75
CA ASN A 395 -12.60 0.56 7.83
C ASN A 395 -12.43 2.05 7.52
N THR A 396 -11.55 2.35 6.58
CA THR A 396 -11.30 3.70 6.05
C THR A 396 -12.13 4.03 4.80
N GLY A 397 -12.90 3.07 4.29
CA GLY A 397 -13.55 3.17 2.98
C GLY A 397 -12.62 2.87 1.80
N LEU A 398 -11.31 2.82 2.03
CA LEU A 398 -10.29 2.50 1.01
C LEU A 398 -9.80 1.06 1.12
N PRO A 399 -9.20 0.51 0.05
CA PRO A 399 -8.48 -0.76 0.10
C PRO A 399 -7.23 -0.69 0.98
N ALA A 400 -6.61 -1.86 1.23
CA ALA A 400 -5.37 -1.99 1.99
C ALA A 400 -4.18 -1.46 1.20
N THR A 401 -3.95 -0.16 1.28
CA THR A 401 -2.93 0.60 0.57
C THR A 401 -2.17 1.52 1.53
N ILE A 402 -1.06 2.12 1.08
CA ILE A 402 -0.35 3.18 1.84
C ILE A 402 -1.30 4.35 2.15
N GLU A 403 -2.12 4.78 1.18
CA GLU A 403 -3.13 5.83 1.39
C GLU A 403 -4.13 5.42 2.48
N GLY A 404 -4.65 4.18 2.43
CA GLY A 404 -5.57 3.64 3.45
C GLY A 404 -4.93 3.58 4.83
N ALA A 405 -3.67 3.14 4.91
CA ALA A 405 -2.91 3.08 6.16
C ALA A 405 -2.69 4.46 6.78
N ILE A 406 -2.24 5.44 5.99
CA ILE A 406 -2.05 6.83 6.45
C ILE A 406 -3.37 7.45 6.90
N ARG A 407 -4.47 7.24 6.15
CA ARG A 407 -5.81 7.71 6.56
C ARG A 407 -6.26 7.11 7.87
N SER A 408 -5.99 5.84 8.10
CA SER A 408 -6.37 5.19 9.35
C SER A 408 -5.64 5.80 10.55
N GLY A 409 -4.33 6.05 10.42
CA GLY A 409 -3.54 6.73 11.45
C GLY A 409 -4.04 8.14 11.73
N LYS A 410 -4.33 8.90 10.66
CA LYS A 410 -4.90 10.24 10.76
C LYS A 410 -6.31 10.23 11.39
N ALA A 411 -7.13 9.23 11.10
CA ALA A 411 -8.45 9.07 11.72
C ALA A 411 -8.33 8.78 13.22
N ALA A 412 -7.39 7.94 13.64
CA ALA A 412 -7.12 7.66 15.04
C ALA A 412 -6.64 8.93 15.79
N ALA A 413 -5.74 9.68 15.18
CA ALA A 413 -5.30 10.96 15.74
C ALA A 413 -6.46 11.96 15.89
N LYS A 414 -7.28 12.10 14.84
CA LYS A 414 -8.46 12.99 14.88
C LYS A 414 -9.45 12.58 15.97
N ALA A 415 -9.71 11.28 16.15
CA ALA A 415 -10.62 10.79 17.19
C ALA A 415 -10.14 11.11 18.61
N ILE A 416 -8.81 11.20 18.84
CA ILE A 416 -8.25 11.63 20.13
C ILE A 416 -8.37 13.14 20.30
N LEU A 417 -8.05 13.91 19.26
CA LEU A 417 -8.09 15.38 19.32
C LEU A 417 -9.50 15.92 19.52
N SER A 418 -10.53 15.27 18.94
CA SER A 418 -11.93 15.69 19.07
C SER A 418 -12.58 15.32 20.40
N ASN A 419 -12.03 14.38 21.18
CA ASN A 419 -12.56 14.02 22.50
C ASN A 419 -12.05 14.94 23.62
N ASN A 420 -11.16 15.89 23.31
CA ASN A 420 -10.57 16.84 24.24
C ASN A 420 -11.12 18.28 24.04
N CYS A 421 -12.26 18.44 23.37
CA CYS A 421 -13.01 19.70 23.23
C CYS A 421 -14.25 19.70 24.10
#